data_bb29e0b11f1b0240c754c2a713ef35e5
#
_entry.id   bb29e0b11f1b0240c754c2a713ef35e5
#
_cell.length_a   1.000
_cell.length_b   1.000
_cell.length_c   1.000
_cell.angle_alpha   90.00
_cell.angle_beta   90.00
_cell.angle_gamma   90.00
#
_symmetry.space_group_name_H-M   'P 1'
#
loop_
_entity.id
_entity.type
_entity.pdbx_description
1 polymer ?
#
loop_
_entity_poly.entity_id
_entity_poly.type
_entity_poly.pdbx_seq_one_letter_code
_entity_poly.pdbx_strand_id
1 'polypeptide(L)'
;MRYVGLLIIVVVIVGAFNAAGDIGPAIDLLALLFVIGIAIGHMLGSKDGDNRITRFGDGAVRGGWLGFLVGVIMIASSPSAAQMDFSAMMPALAVAALTPLYGYFLKIISMQID
;
A
#
# COMPACT_ATOMS: atom_id res chain seq x y z
N MET A 1 14.66 -9.98 18.48
CA MET A 1 15.19 -9.53 17.16
C MET A 1 14.10 -9.01 16.21
N ARG A 2 12.82 -9.34 16.47
CA ARG A 2 11.73 -8.87 15.59
C ARG A 2 11.65 -7.34 15.50
N TYR A 3 11.83 -6.64 16.61
CA TYR A 3 11.77 -5.18 16.60
C TYR A 3 12.97 -4.55 15.91
N VAL A 4 14.14 -5.20 15.98
CA VAL A 4 15.32 -4.75 15.25
C VAL A 4 15.08 -4.91 13.74
N GLY A 5 14.51 -6.04 13.33
CA GLY A 5 14.14 -6.27 11.94
C GLY A 5 13.15 -5.24 11.43
N LEU A 6 12.13 -4.94 12.25
CA LEU A 6 11.12 -3.93 11.90
C LEU A 6 11.76 -2.55 11.72
N LEU A 7 12.66 -2.17 12.62
CA LEU A 7 13.38 -0.90 12.53
C LEU A 7 14.20 -0.82 11.25
N ILE A 8 14.90 -1.89 10.88
CA ILE A 8 15.70 -1.94 9.67
C ILE A 8 14.81 -1.74 8.44
N ILE A 9 13.66 -2.41 8.39
CA ILE A 9 12.72 -2.29 7.26
C ILE A 9 12.25 -0.85 7.11
N VAL A 10 11.83 -0.22 8.21
CA VAL A 10 11.36 1.18 8.18
C VAL A 10 12.47 2.11 7.72
N VAL A 11 13.68 1.95 8.25
CA VAL A 11 14.82 2.81 7.90
C VAL A 11 15.17 2.66 6.41
N VAL A 12 15.15 1.44 5.88
CA VAL A 12 15.45 1.21 4.47
C VAL A 12 14.43 1.90 3.58
N ILE A 13 13.15 1.78 3.88
CA ILE A 13 12.09 2.38 3.05
C ILE A 13 12.14 3.90 3.12
N VAL A 14 12.24 4.47 4.32
CA VAL A 14 12.32 5.92 4.49
C VAL A 14 13.60 6.46 3.81
N GLY A 15 14.71 5.77 3.98
CA GLY A 15 15.98 6.16 3.36
C GLY A 15 15.91 6.12 1.84
N ALA A 16 15.21 5.14 1.26
CA ALA A 16 15.06 5.04 -0.19
C ALA A 16 14.31 6.26 -0.75
N PHE A 17 13.21 6.68 -0.10
CA PHE A 17 12.48 7.87 -0.55
C PHE A 17 13.28 9.14 -0.36
N ASN A 18 13.99 9.29 0.76
CA ASN A 18 14.84 10.45 0.99
C ASN A 18 15.98 10.54 -0.02
N ALA A 19 16.60 9.40 -0.35
CA ALA A 19 17.67 9.35 -1.35
C ALA A 19 17.17 9.68 -2.75
N ALA A 20 15.90 9.36 -3.05
CA ALA A 20 15.27 9.68 -4.33
C ALA A 20 14.85 11.15 -4.42
N GLY A 21 14.89 11.90 -3.32
CA GLY A 21 14.62 13.33 -3.29
C GLY A 21 13.74 13.78 -2.15
N ASP A 22 12.62 13.12 -1.90
CA ASP A 22 11.65 13.53 -0.89
C ASP A 22 10.79 12.35 -0.47
N ILE A 23 10.41 12.32 0.81
CA ILE A 23 9.47 11.32 1.34
C ILE A 23 8.01 11.68 1.05
N GLY A 24 7.73 12.94 0.71
CA GLY A 24 6.37 13.40 0.45
C GLY A 24 5.57 12.51 -0.49
N PRO A 25 6.12 12.07 -1.64
CA PRO A 25 5.40 11.17 -2.55
C PRO A 25 5.02 9.82 -1.95
N ALA A 26 5.67 9.41 -0.85
CA ALA A 26 5.35 8.16 -0.18
C ALA A 26 4.14 8.27 0.75
N ILE A 27 3.63 9.47 0.98
CA ILE A 27 2.58 9.72 1.97
C ILE A 27 1.29 10.08 1.25
N ASP A 28 0.31 9.18 1.30
CA ASP A 28 -1.04 9.42 0.80
C ASP A 28 -2.02 8.78 1.77
N LEU A 29 -2.72 9.63 2.53
CA LEU A 29 -3.61 9.17 3.58
C LEU A 29 -4.78 8.36 3.03
N LEU A 30 -5.37 8.78 1.91
CA LEU A 30 -6.52 8.08 1.33
C LEU A 30 -6.12 6.69 0.84
N ALA A 31 -4.95 6.56 0.20
CA ALA A 31 -4.44 5.27 -0.25
C ALA A 31 -4.17 4.35 0.95
N LEU A 32 -3.59 4.89 2.02
CA LEU A 32 -3.33 4.12 3.23
C LEU A 32 -4.63 3.65 3.89
N LEU A 33 -5.63 4.55 3.99
CA LEU A 33 -6.92 4.21 4.55
C LEU A 33 -7.64 3.12 3.75
N PHE A 34 -7.52 3.16 2.43
CA PHE A 34 -8.09 2.12 1.57
C PHE A 34 -7.48 0.75 1.89
N VAL A 35 -6.15 0.68 1.96
CA VAL A 35 -5.44 -0.57 2.23
C VAL A 35 -5.78 -1.09 3.63
N ILE A 36 -5.77 -0.20 4.64
CA ILE A 36 -6.10 -0.57 6.02
C ILE A 36 -7.55 -1.05 6.12
N GLY A 37 -8.47 -0.37 5.43
CA GLY A 37 -9.88 -0.77 5.43
C GLY A 37 -10.08 -2.19 4.92
N ILE A 38 -9.44 -2.53 3.79
CA ILE A 38 -9.51 -3.89 3.24
C ILE A 38 -8.84 -4.89 4.19
N ALA A 39 -7.70 -4.51 4.79
CA ALA A 39 -6.98 -5.37 5.74
C ALA A 39 -7.85 -5.69 6.96
N ILE A 40 -8.52 -4.68 7.52
CA ILE A 40 -9.41 -4.87 8.67
C ILE A 40 -10.61 -5.75 8.29
N GLY A 41 -11.22 -5.50 7.15
CA GLY A 41 -12.32 -6.33 6.68
C GLY A 41 -11.92 -7.79 6.52
N HIS A 42 -10.74 -8.03 5.96
CA HIS A 42 -10.21 -9.38 5.80
C HIS A 42 -9.92 -10.04 7.16
N MET A 43 -9.40 -9.26 8.11
CA MET A 43 -9.14 -9.73 9.47
C MET A 43 -10.44 -10.10 10.19
N LEU A 44 -11.49 -9.30 10.05
CA LEU A 44 -12.78 -9.56 10.68
C LEU A 44 -13.45 -10.83 10.14
N GLY A 45 -13.10 -11.24 8.93
CA GLY A 45 -13.57 -12.49 8.34
C GLY A 45 -12.82 -13.73 8.84
N SER A 46 -11.95 -13.60 9.85
CA SER A 46 -11.21 -14.72 10.39
C SER A 46 -12.13 -15.75 11.02
N LYS A 47 -11.81 -17.02 10.81
CA LYS A 47 -12.48 -18.14 11.45
C LYS A 47 -11.76 -18.53 12.73
N ASP A 48 -12.40 -19.35 13.54
CA ASP A 48 -11.76 -19.91 14.73
C ASP A 48 -10.48 -20.63 14.34
N GLY A 49 -9.40 -20.34 15.08
CA GLY A 49 -8.09 -20.90 14.81
C GLY A 49 -7.23 -20.09 13.85
N ASP A 50 -7.80 -19.13 13.14
CA ASP A 50 -7.03 -18.26 12.26
C ASP A 50 -6.21 -17.26 13.09
N ASN A 51 -4.99 -16.96 12.61
CA ASN A 51 -4.19 -15.90 13.18
C ASN A 51 -4.64 -14.56 12.60
N ARG A 52 -5.19 -13.69 13.43
CA ARG A 52 -5.75 -12.42 12.99
C ARG A 52 -4.69 -11.48 12.42
N ILE A 53 -3.49 -11.50 12.99
CA ILE A 53 -2.38 -10.66 12.50
C ILE A 53 -1.99 -11.09 11.10
N THR A 54 -1.87 -12.39 10.85
CA THR A 54 -1.59 -12.92 9.52
C THR A 54 -2.70 -12.53 8.54
N ARG A 55 -3.96 -12.64 8.93
CA ARG A 55 -5.07 -12.25 8.06
C ARG A 55 -5.07 -10.76 7.76
N PHE A 56 -4.71 -9.92 8.73
CA PHE A 56 -4.57 -8.48 8.49
C PHE A 56 -3.50 -8.22 7.42
N GLY A 57 -2.33 -8.85 7.56
CA GLY A 57 -1.24 -8.69 6.58
C GLY A 57 -1.63 -9.18 5.19
N ASP A 58 -2.27 -10.34 5.10
CA ASP A 58 -2.73 -10.87 3.81
C ASP A 58 -3.77 -9.95 3.17
N GLY A 59 -4.68 -9.41 3.98
CA GLY A 59 -5.66 -8.44 3.53
C GLY A 59 -5.03 -7.15 3.06
N ALA A 60 -3.96 -6.71 3.72
CA ALA A 60 -3.23 -5.50 3.32
C ALA A 60 -2.61 -5.68 1.93
N VAL A 61 -2.01 -6.83 1.64
CA VAL A 61 -1.44 -7.11 0.31
C VAL A 61 -2.55 -7.12 -0.74
N ARG A 62 -3.65 -7.82 -0.47
CA ARG A 62 -4.78 -7.89 -1.40
C ARG A 62 -5.42 -6.52 -1.60
N GLY A 63 -5.56 -5.75 -0.52
CA GLY A 63 -6.06 -4.38 -0.58
C GLY A 63 -5.16 -3.48 -1.40
N GLY A 64 -3.85 -3.66 -1.27
CA GLY A 64 -2.88 -2.92 -2.06
C GLY A 64 -3.06 -3.14 -3.55
N TRP A 65 -3.20 -4.40 -3.97
CA TRP A 65 -3.41 -4.70 -5.38
C TRP A 65 -4.78 -4.26 -5.87
N LEU A 66 -5.83 -4.42 -5.05
CA LEU A 66 -7.16 -3.92 -5.41
C LEU A 66 -7.15 -2.42 -5.60
N GLY A 67 -6.48 -1.68 -4.72
CA GLY A 67 -6.36 -0.23 -4.84
C GLY A 67 -5.59 0.17 -6.08
N PHE A 68 -4.53 -0.54 -6.42
CA PHE A 68 -3.79 -0.30 -7.65
C PHE A 68 -4.68 -0.49 -8.88
N LEU A 69 -5.44 -1.58 -8.92
CA LEU A 69 -6.34 -1.86 -10.04
C LEU A 69 -7.45 -0.80 -10.15
N VAL A 70 -8.05 -0.41 -9.04
CA VAL A 70 -9.04 0.66 -9.03
C VAL A 70 -8.44 1.95 -9.57
N GLY A 71 -7.24 2.30 -9.11
CA GLY A 71 -6.54 3.51 -9.57
C GLY A 71 -6.25 3.48 -11.06
N VAL A 72 -5.76 2.36 -11.57
CA VAL A 72 -5.47 2.20 -13.00
C VAL A 72 -6.74 2.33 -13.84
N ILE A 73 -7.82 1.70 -13.38
CA ILE A 73 -9.12 1.79 -14.09
C ILE A 73 -9.60 3.23 -14.15
N MET A 74 -9.50 3.95 -13.03
CA MET A 74 -9.92 5.36 -12.98
C MET A 74 -9.07 6.23 -13.90
N ILE A 75 -7.75 5.99 -13.94
CA ILE A 75 -6.86 6.73 -14.85
C ILE A 75 -7.20 6.43 -16.31
N ALA A 76 -7.36 5.15 -16.63
CA ALA A 76 -7.63 4.73 -18.00
C ALA A 76 -8.96 5.25 -18.53
N SER A 77 -9.93 5.45 -17.64
CA SER A 77 -11.25 5.98 -18.02
C SER A 77 -11.35 7.51 -17.90
N SER A 78 -10.25 8.19 -17.56
CA SER A 78 -10.23 9.63 -17.39
C SER A 78 -10.11 10.36 -18.74
N PRO A 79 -10.55 11.64 -18.83
CA PRO A 79 -10.31 12.45 -20.03
C PRO A 79 -8.82 12.62 -20.35
N SER A 80 -7.95 12.65 -19.33
CA SER A 80 -6.50 12.77 -19.53
C SER A 80 -5.95 11.59 -20.32
N ALA A 81 -6.44 10.37 -20.08
CA ALA A 81 -6.02 9.20 -20.84
C ALA A 81 -6.47 9.29 -22.30
N ALA A 82 -7.71 9.72 -22.54
CA ALA A 82 -8.23 9.90 -23.90
C ALA A 82 -7.44 10.93 -24.68
N GLN A 83 -6.92 11.98 -24.00
CA GLN A 83 -6.12 13.03 -24.60
C GLN A 83 -4.63 12.71 -24.60
N MET A 84 -4.23 11.57 -24.05
CA MET A 84 -2.83 11.15 -23.88
C MET A 84 -1.99 12.18 -23.12
N ASP A 85 -2.57 12.77 -22.10
CA ASP A 85 -1.92 13.80 -21.27
C ASP A 85 -1.13 13.10 -20.14
N PHE A 86 0.12 12.79 -20.43
CA PHE A 86 0.97 12.09 -19.45
C PHE A 86 1.30 12.94 -18.23
N SER A 87 1.36 14.26 -18.36
CA SER A 87 1.67 15.12 -17.22
C SER A 87 0.57 15.09 -16.17
N ALA A 88 -0.69 14.84 -16.57
CA ALA A 88 -1.80 14.67 -15.65
C ALA A 88 -1.92 13.21 -15.15
N MET A 89 -1.54 12.24 -15.98
CA MET A 89 -1.68 10.81 -15.68
C MET A 89 -0.60 10.30 -14.73
N MET A 90 0.64 10.77 -14.87
CA MET A 90 1.77 10.22 -14.10
C MET A 90 1.64 10.43 -12.61
N PRO A 91 1.23 11.63 -12.10
CA PRO A 91 1.00 11.77 -10.66
C PRO A 91 -0.09 10.84 -10.13
N ALA A 92 -1.17 10.63 -10.88
CA ALA A 92 -2.23 9.72 -10.49
C ALA A 92 -1.74 8.26 -10.47
N LEU A 93 -0.89 7.88 -11.43
CA LEU A 93 -0.31 6.55 -11.47
C LEU A 93 0.61 6.32 -10.26
N ALA A 94 1.37 7.35 -9.87
CA ALA A 94 2.23 7.27 -8.68
C ALA A 94 1.40 7.02 -7.43
N VAL A 95 0.26 7.71 -7.27
CA VAL A 95 -0.65 7.48 -6.14
C VAL A 95 -1.21 6.07 -6.16
N ALA A 96 -1.63 5.58 -7.34
CA ALA A 96 -2.13 4.23 -7.47
C ALA A 96 -1.07 3.19 -7.07
N ALA A 97 0.19 3.43 -7.40
CA ALA A 97 1.30 2.53 -7.06
C ALA A 97 1.59 2.50 -5.55
N LEU A 98 1.20 3.53 -4.80
CA LEU A 98 1.38 3.54 -3.35
C LEU A 98 0.55 2.47 -2.65
N THR A 99 -0.59 2.07 -3.18
CA THR A 99 -1.44 1.09 -2.51
C THR A 99 -0.76 -0.28 -2.38
N PRO A 100 -0.12 -0.86 -3.41
CA PRO A 100 0.67 -2.08 -3.21
C PRO A 100 1.85 -1.86 -2.26
N LEU A 101 2.50 -0.69 -2.30
CA LEU A 101 3.59 -0.39 -1.39
C LEU A 101 3.12 -0.47 0.06
N TYR A 102 2.01 0.19 0.39
CA TYR A 102 1.45 0.14 1.73
C TYR A 102 1.02 -1.28 2.10
N GLY A 103 0.43 -2.00 1.15
CA GLY A 103 0.01 -3.38 1.39
C GLY A 103 1.16 -4.27 1.80
N TYR A 104 2.24 -4.26 1.05
CA TYR A 104 3.41 -5.06 1.37
C TYR A 104 4.12 -4.57 2.62
N PHE A 105 4.18 -3.26 2.84
CA PHE A 105 4.78 -2.70 4.06
C PHE A 105 4.04 -3.21 5.30
N LEU A 106 2.71 -3.14 5.29
CA LEU A 106 1.90 -3.63 6.40
C LEU A 106 2.02 -5.14 6.56
N LYS A 107 2.11 -5.89 5.46
CA LYS A 107 2.32 -7.33 5.51
C LYS A 107 3.64 -7.67 6.19
N ILE A 108 4.71 -6.98 5.82
CA ILE A 108 6.03 -7.22 6.41
C ILE A 108 5.99 -6.90 7.90
N ILE A 109 5.36 -5.79 8.29
CA ILE A 109 5.21 -5.43 9.70
C ILE A 109 4.43 -6.53 10.44
N SER A 110 3.33 -7.01 9.87
CA SER A 110 2.52 -8.04 10.50
C SER A 110 3.31 -9.32 10.72
N MET A 111 4.18 -9.68 9.79
CA MET A 111 5.04 -10.87 9.91
C MET A 111 6.09 -10.71 11.03
N GLN A 112 6.53 -9.48 11.29
CA GLN A 112 7.52 -9.23 12.34
C GLN A 112 6.91 -9.35 13.75
N ILE A 113 5.65 -9.00 13.90
CA ILE A 113 4.97 -8.99 15.21
C ILE A 113 4.09 -10.22 15.44
N ASP A 114 3.95 -11.06 14.44
CA ASP A 114 3.13 -12.27 14.50
C ASP A 114 3.81 -13.38 15.31
#